data_5afec614021be794c83bf2e42810d830
#
_entry.id   5afec614021be794c83bf2e42810d830
#
_cell.length_a   1.000
_cell.length_b   1.000
_cell.length_c   1.000
_cell.angle_alpha   90.00
_cell.angle_beta   90.00
_cell.angle_gamma   90.00
#
_symmetry.space_group_name_H-M   'P 1'
#
loop_
_entity.id
_entity.type
_entity.pdbx_description
1 polymer ?
#
loop_
_entity_poly.entity_id
_entity_poly.type
_entity_poly.pdbx_seq_one_letter_code
_entity_poly.pdbx_strand_id
1 'polypeptide(L)'
;GNELIALLKESEDIKQLNPKYNRALRKRAFNAQLTSFKDEKGYINLKIEKVDARKKAITTFSNLQSGKANLEKIIGKYALCQKLGGLQDADKACFSYGIKECLGACIEKESPQDYNKKVAAFLSNYSYQNQHMLIIDKGRNPQERSVVLIEKGIYRGFGYYTLNHQITNPEILKSIIRPMRNNRDAQHILQSYLRKRKVIKIINLDVNHQSL
;
A
#
# COMPACT_ATOMS: atom_id res chain seq x y z
N GLY A 1 5.29 -18.49 -13.16
CA GLY A 1 4.74 -17.79 -12.01
C GLY A 1 4.41 -16.34 -12.32
N ASN A 2 3.85 -15.63 -11.40
CA ASN A 2 3.64 -14.18 -11.56
C ASN A 2 4.78 -13.36 -10.94
N GLU A 3 4.86 -12.09 -11.34
CA GLU A 3 5.87 -11.14 -10.87
C GLU A 3 5.83 -10.96 -9.34
N LEU A 4 4.63 -10.97 -8.72
CA LEU A 4 4.48 -10.78 -7.29
C LEU A 4 5.20 -11.87 -6.49
N ILE A 5 4.92 -13.13 -6.81
CA ILE A 5 5.51 -14.26 -6.10
C ILE A 5 7.03 -14.34 -6.34
N ALA A 6 7.47 -14.04 -7.57
CA ALA A 6 8.89 -13.99 -7.89
C ALA A 6 9.62 -12.95 -7.02
N LEU A 7 9.10 -11.74 -6.92
CA LEU A 7 9.67 -10.66 -6.10
C LEU A 7 9.67 -10.99 -4.59
N LEU A 8 8.57 -11.58 -4.08
CA LEU A 8 8.47 -11.97 -2.68
C LEU A 8 9.48 -13.08 -2.35
N LYS A 9 9.60 -14.09 -3.21
CA LYS A 9 10.54 -15.20 -3.05
C LYS A 9 11.99 -14.71 -3.15
N GLU A 10 12.32 -13.91 -4.15
CA GLU A 10 13.64 -13.32 -4.32
C GLU A 10 14.05 -12.50 -3.09
N SER A 11 13.15 -11.62 -2.61
CA SER A 11 13.39 -10.82 -1.41
C SER A 11 13.70 -11.67 -0.18
N GLU A 12 13.03 -12.81 -0.02
CA GLU A 12 13.29 -13.73 1.08
C GLU A 12 14.61 -14.47 0.92
N ASP A 13 14.85 -15.03 -0.25
CA ASP A 13 16.08 -15.80 -0.54
C ASP A 13 17.34 -14.93 -0.38
N ILE A 14 17.31 -13.68 -0.85
CA ILE A 14 18.42 -12.75 -0.67
C ILE A 14 18.71 -12.48 0.82
N LYS A 15 17.68 -12.38 1.65
CA LYS A 15 17.84 -12.15 3.09
C LYS A 15 18.29 -13.38 3.86
N GLN A 16 17.87 -14.56 3.42
CA GLN A 16 18.28 -15.83 4.03
C GLN A 16 19.71 -16.20 3.63
N LEU A 17 20.02 -16.14 2.34
CA LEU A 17 21.29 -16.59 1.79
C LEU A 17 22.41 -15.53 1.90
N ASN A 18 22.05 -14.26 2.07
CA ASN A 18 22.97 -13.12 2.16
C ASN A 18 24.12 -13.16 1.12
N PRO A 19 23.82 -13.31 -0.18
CA PRO A 19 24.80 -13.60 -1.22
C PRO A 19 25.81 -12.46 -1.38
N LYS A 20 27.12 -12.80 -1.51
CA LYS A 20 28.22 -11.81 -1.55
C LYS A 20 28.08 -10.77 -2.69
N TYR A 21 27.53 -11.16 -3.83
CA TYR A 21 27.47 -10.33 -5.04
C TYR A 21 26.19 -9.48 -5.18
N ASN A 22 25.14 -9.72 -4.40
CA ASN A 22 23.87 -8.98 -4.49
C ASN A 22 23.76 -7.80 -3.51
N ARG A 23 24.82 -6.99 -3.41
CA ARG A 23 24.86 -5.83 -2.47
C ARG A 23 23.71 -4.84 -2.69
N ALA A 24 23.31 -4.60 -3.95
CA ALA A 24 22.22 -3.68 -4.27
C ALA A 24 20.87 -4.17 -3.76
N LEU A 25 20.58 -5.47 -3.87
CA LEU A 25 19.32 -6.09 -3.44
C LEU A 25 19.29 -6.40 -1.93
N ARG A 26 20.44 -6.38 -1.26
CA ARG A 26 20.49 -6.41 0.21
C ARG A 26 20.07 -5.09 0.85
N LYS A 27 20.18 -3.97 0.10
CA LYS A 27 19.63 -2.68 0.52
C LYS A 27 18.11 -2.72 0.43
N ARG A 28 17.45 -1.82 1.14
CA ARG A 28 15.98 -1.69 1.10
C ARG A 28 15.51 -1.42 -0.33
N ALA A 29 14.45 -2.10 -0.76
CA ALA A 29 13.82 -1.88 -2.06
C ALA A 29 13.14 -0.50 -2.16
N PHE A 30 13.12 0.28 -1.08
CA PHE A 30 12.45 1.58 -0.98
C PHE A 30 13.25 2.56 -0.12
N ASN A 31 13.23 3.83 -0.52
CA ASN A 31 13.97 4.92 0.14
C ASN A 31 13.06 6.06 0.59
N ALA A 32 11.78 6.04 0.21
CA ALA A 32 10.81 7.06 0.58
C ALA A 32 9.56 6.46 1.19
N GLN A 33 8.88 7.22 2.02
CA GLN A 33 7.64 6.85 2.67
C GLN A 33 6.65 8.01 2.66
N LEU A 34 5.35 7.68 2.66
CA LEU A 34 4.26 8.61 2.94
C LEU A 34 3.89 8.47 4.41
N THR A 35 3.88 9.57 5.10
CA THR A 35 3.43 9.69 6.49
C THR A 35 2.31 10.72 6.60
N SER A 36 1.59 10.71 7.70
CA SER A 36 0.63 11.74 8.06
C SER A 36 0.89 12.24 9.48
N PHE A 37 0.57 13.50 9.71
CA PHE A 37 0.57 14.12 11.02
C PHE A 37 -0.55 15.15 11.12
N LYS A 38 -1.00 15.45 12.32
CA LYS A 38 -1.99 16.48 12.56
C LYS A 38 -1.29 17.76 12.98
N ASP A 39 -1.62 18.91 12.37
CA ASP A 39 -1.09 20.21 12.74
C ASP A 39 -1.87 20.85 13.91
N GLU A 40 -1.40 22.00 14.36
CA GLU A 40 -2.01 22.76 15.47
C GLU A 40 -3.44 23.24 15.15
N LYS A 41 -3.75 23.46 13.87
CA LYS A 41 -5.08 23.84 13.40
C LYS A 41 -6.03 22.65 13.24
N GLY A 42 -5.53 21.44 13.46
CA GLY A 42 -6.32 20.22 13.43
C GLY A 42 -6.41 19.55 12.05
N TYR A 43 -5.72 20.02 11.02
CA TYR A 43 -5.66 19.38 9.71
C TYR A 43 -4.71 18.19 9.70
N ILE A 44 -5.09 17.12 9.02
CA ILE A 44 -4.22 15.99 8.75
C ILE A 44 -3.38 16.30 7.52
N ASN A 45 -2.09 16.50 7.73
CA ASN A 45 -1.11 16.74 6.69
C ASN A 45 -0.53 15.41 6.18
N LEU A 46 -0.17 15.37 4.90
CA LEU A 46 0.52 14.25 4.25
C LEU A 46 1.94 14.69 3.90
N LYS A 47 2.91 13.77 4.03
CA LYS A 47 4.30 14.10 3.72
C LYS A 47 5.02 12.92 3.08
N ILE A 48 5.69 13.19 1.95
CA ILE A 48 6.68 12.27 1.38
C ILE A 48 8.05 12.63 1.96
N GLU A 49 8.67 11.68 2.62
CA GLU A 49 9.98 11.85 3.25
C GLU A 49 10.86 10.60 3.07
N LYS A 50 12.16 10.72 3.38
CA LYS A 50 13.06 9.56 3.44
C LYS A 50 12.56 8.59 4.51
N VAL A 51 12.79 7.30 4.29
CA VAL A 51 12.37 6.26 5.24
C VAL A 51 12.97 6.50 6.61
N ASP A 52 12.11 6.66 7.61
CA ASP A 52 12.43 6.68 9.03
C ASP A 52 11.74 5.50 9.72
N ALA A 53 12.53 4.64 10.35
CA ALA A 53 12.03 3.45 11.03
C ALA A 53 11.12 3.76 12.25
N ARG A 54 11.27 4.95 12.83
CA ARG A 54 10.51 5.40 14.01
C ARG A 54 9.10 5.87 13.65
N LYS A 55 8.87 6.24 12.39
CA LYS A 55 7.59 6.77 11.91
C LYS A 55 6.73 5.66 11.30
N LYS A 56 5.42 5.74 11.55
CA LYS A 56 4.45 4.85 10.93
C LYS A 56 4.19 5.30 9.49
N ALA A 57 4.68 4.54 8.51
CA ALA A 57 4.45 4.79 7.11
C ALA A 57 3.05 4.32 6.70
N ILE A 58 2.32 5.14 5.95
CA ILE A 58 1.08 4.75 5.26
C ILE A 58 1.43 3.82 4.10
N THR A 59 2.43 4.20 3.32
CA THR A 59 2.97 3.39 2.21
C THR A 59 4.41 3.80 1.91
N THR A 60 5.11 3.00 1.12
CA THR A 60 6.52 3.21 0.78
C THR A 60 6.72 3.29 -0.74
N PHE A 61 7.80 3.95 -1.17
CA PHE A 61 8.14 4.19 -2.56
C PHE A 61 9.64 3.96 -2.80
N SER A 62 10.00 3.63 -4.03
CA SER A 62 11.41 3.40 -4.39
C SER A 62 12.28 4.66 -4.16
N ASN A 63 11.73 5.86 -4.41
CA ASN A 63 12.40 7.14 -4.17
C ASN A 63 11.38 8.27 -3.91
N LEU A 64 11.90 9.45 -3.53
CA LEU A 64 11.06 10.62 -3.22
C LEU A 64 10.25 11.09 -4.44
N GLN A 65 10.82 11.03 -5.64
CA GLN A 65 10.14 11.49 -6.86
C GLN A 65 8.92 10.61 -7.17
N SER A 66 9.07 9.29 -7.11
CA SER A 66 7.94 8.36 -7.29
C SER A 66 6.87 8.53 -6.21
N GLY A 67 7.28 8.86 -4.98
CA GLY A 67 6.37 9.20 -3.89
C GLY A 67 5.57 10.46 -4.17
N LYS A 68 6.24 11.55 -4.56
CA LYS A 68 5.59 12.82 -4.91
C LYS A 68 4.61 12.67 -6.07
N ALA A 69 5.02 12.02 -7.17
CA ALA A 69 4.15 11.76 -8.32
C ALA A 69 2.91 10.90 -7.96
N ASN A 70 3.05 9.97 -7.00
CA ASN A 70 1.89 9.23 -6.51
C ASN A 70 1.00 10.08 -5.61
N LEU A 71 1.58 10.92 -4.76
CA LEU A 71 0.83 11.82 -3.88
C LEU A 71 0.04 12.88 -4.69
N GLU A 72 0.59 13.40 -5.79
CA GLU A 72 -0.15 14.28 -6.72
C GLU A 72 -1.44 13.62 -7.24
N LYS A 73 -1.36 12.36 -7.65
CA LYS A 73 -2.54 11.59 -8.08
C LYS A 73 -3.56 11.40 -6.96
N ILE A 74 -3.09 11.19 -5.73
CA ILE A 74 -3.96 11.08 -4.55
C ILE A 74 -4.65 12.42 -4.27
N ILE A 75 -3.89 13.52 -4.28
CA ILE A 75 -4.40 14.87 -4.05
C ILE A 75 -5.50 15.20 -5.07
N GLY A 76 -5.26 14.98 -6.35
CA GLY A 76 -6.27 15.20 -7.39
C GLY A 76 -7.51 14.31 -7.21
N LYS A 77 -7.31 13.00 -6.96
CA LYS A 77 -8.41 12.04 -6.81
C LYS A 77 -9.35 12.36 -5.63
N TYR A 78 -8.80 12.83 -4.51
CA TYR A 78 -9.57 13.09 -3.28
C TYR A 78 -9.82 14.57 -3.01
N ALA A 79 -9.53 15.45 -3.98
CA ALA A 79 -9.63 16.91 -3.85
C ALA A 79 -8.95 17.42 -2.56
N LEU A 80 -7.73 16.95 -2.31
CA LEU A 80 -6.91 17.35 -1.16
C LEU A 80 -6.11 18.62 -1.48
N CYS A 81 -5.56 19.24 -0.44
CA CYS A 81 -4.76 20.45 -0.59
C CYS A 81 -3.28 20.10 -0.89
N GLN A 82 -2.70 20.68 -1.94
CA GLN A 82 -1.28 20.49 -2.29
C GLN A 82 -0.33 21.01 -1.20
N LYS A 83 -0.67 22.10 -0.51
CA LYS A 83 0.13 22.64 0.59
C LYS A 83 0.14 21.70 1.79
N LEU A 84 -1.03 21.22 2.23
CA LEU A 84 -1.13 20.23 3.30
C LEU A 84 -0.61 18.84 2.90
N GLY A 85 -0.49 18.58 1.59
CA GLY A 85 0.20 17.42 1.02
C GLY A 85 1.71 17.57 0.93
N GLY A 86 2.29 18.73 1.29
CA GLY A 86 3.73 18.97 1.20
C GLY A 86 4.29 18.93 -0.22
N LEU A 87 3.45 19.16 -1.25
CA LEU A 87 3.87 19.23 -2.65
C LEU A 87 4.18 20.66 -3.10
N GLN A 88 3.60 21.64 -2.42
CA GLN A 88 3.78 23.04 -2.72
C GLN A 88 4.02 23.84 -1.42
N ASP A 89 5.07 24.64 -1.39
CA ASP A 89 5.24 25.72 -0.42
C ASP A 89 4.57 26.98 -0.98
N ALA A 90 3.63 27.56 -0.24
CA ALA A 90 2.95 28.79 -0.61
C ALA A 90 2.60 29.58 0.64
N ASP A 91 2.89 30.87 0.66
CA ASP A 91 2.52 31.74 1.79
C ASP A 91 1.02 31.97 1.86
N LYS A 92 0.36 31.97 0.70
CA LYS A 92 -1.08 32.15 0.54
C LYS A 92 -1.78 30.84 0.14
N ALA A 93 -2.84 30.92 -0.64
CA ALA A 93 -3.54 29.78 -1.19
C ALA A 93 -2.67 28.95 -2.14
N CYS A 94 -2.83 27.63 -2.11
CA CYS A 94 -2.15 26.74 -3.05
C CYS A 94 -2.73 26.85 -4.47
N PHE A 95 -1.96 26.36 -5.46
CA PHE A 95 -2.38 26.39 -6.86
C PHE A 95 -3.71 25.68 -7.11
N SER A 96 -3.93 24.49 -6.52
CA SER A 96 -5.17 23.73 -6.65
C SER A 96 -6.40 24.52 -6.17
N TYR A 97 -6.26 25.41 -5.19
CA TYR A 97 -7.36 26.29 -4.80
C TYR A 97 -7.67 27.34 -5.88
N GLY A 98 -6.61 27.91 -6.47
CA GLY A 98 -6.76 28.89 -7.57
C GLY A 98 -7.54 28.36 -8.77
N ILE A 99 -7.33 27.08 -9.11
CA ILE A 99 -8.04 26.40 -10.21
C ILE A 99 -9.27 25.60 -9.76
N LYS A 100 -9.73 25.79 -8.53
CA LYS A 100 -10.94 25.16 -7.94
C LYS A 100 -10.89 23.64 -7.84
N GLU A 101 -9.71 23.05 -7.73
CA GLU A 101 -9.51 21.61 -7.52
C GLU A 101 -9.53 21.21 -6.03
N CYS A 102 -9.43 22.18 -5.10
CA CYS A 102 -9.62 21.95 -3.68
C CYS A 102 -10.44 23.08 -3.04
N LEU A 103 -10.94 22.84 -1.82
CA LEU A 103 -11.85 23.75 -1.11
C LEU A 103 -11.12 24.76 -0.22
N GLY A 104 -9.79 24.84 -0.27
CA GLY A 104 -9.01 25.88 0.41
C GLY A 104 -8.69 25.58 1.88
N ALA A 105 -8.45 24.34 2.24
CA ALA A 105 -8.02 23.96 3.60
C ALA A 105 -6.77 24.73 4.07
N CYS A 106 -5.83 25.04 3.17
CA CYS A 106 -4.61 25.79 3.50
C CYS A 106 -4.85 27.28 3.84
N ILE A 107 -6.00 27.79 3.56
CA ILE A 107 -6.46 29.16 3.90
C ILE A 107 -7.72 29.14 4.78
N GLU A 108 -7.98 28.02 5.44
CA GLU A 108 -9.06 27.82 6.41
C GLU A 108 -10.49 28.01 5.87
N LYS A 109 -10.67 28.01 4.53
CA LYS A 109 -12.01 28.03 3.91
C LYS A 109 -12.73 26.70 3.99
N GLU A 110 -12.02 25.59 4.00
CA GLU A 110 -12.52 24.26 4.29
C GLU A 110 -12.23 23.91 5.73
N SER A 111 -13.21 23.42 6.49
CA SER A 111 -13.00 23.07 7.90
C SER A 111 -12.05 21.88 8.07
N PRO A 112 -11.30 21.79 9.20
CA PRO A 112 -10.48 20.62 9.48
C PRO A 112 -11.29 19.32 9.48
N GLN A 113 -12.55 19.36 9.94
CA GLN A 113 -13.43 18.19 10.00
C GLN A 113 -13.73 17.66 8.58
N ASP A 114 -14.08 18.53 7.64
CA ASP A 114 -14.46 18.13 6.29
C ASP A 114 -13.24 17.72 5.47
N TYR A 115 -12.13 18.45 5.60
CA TYR A 115 -10.86 18.05 4.99
C TYR A 115 -10.39 16.68 5.48
N ASN A 116 -10.44 16.45 6.80
CA ASN A 116 -9.97 15.20 7.40
C ASN A 116 -10.87 14.01 7.01
N LYS A 117 -12.17 14.21 6.73
CA LYS A 117 -13.02 13.15 6.14
C LYS A 117 -12.49 12.67 4.79
N LYS A 118 -12.02 13.58 3.93
CA LYS A 118 -11.43 13.22 2.63
C LYS A 118 -10.10 12.47 2.80
N VAL A 119 -9.27 12.94 3.74
CA VAL A 119 -8.02 12.23 4.09
C VAL A 119 -8.32 10.84 4.66
N ALA A 120 -9.33 10.70 5.52
CA ALA A 120 -9.74 9.42 6.07
C ALA A 120 -10.25 8.47 4.98
N ALA A 121 -11.02 8.95 4.01
CA ALA A 121 -11.46 8.18 2.85
C ALA A 121 -10.27 7.69 1.99
N PHE A 122 -9.25 8.53 1.81
CA PHE A 122 -8.00 8.12 1.21
C PHE A 122 -7.30 7.03 2.04
N LEU A 123 -7.12 7.26 3.34
CA LEU A 123 -6.43 6.34 4.22
C LEU A 123 -7.11 4.96 4.30
N SER A 124 -8.45 4.90 4.34
CA SER A 124 -9.19 3.64 4.35
C SER A 124 -8.97 2.83 3.07
N ASN A 125 -8.86 3.48 1.92
CA ASN A 125 -8.61 2.83 0.64
C ASN A 125 -7.13 2.46 0.41
N TYR A 126 -6.20 3.14 1.10
CA TYR A 126 -4.76 2.93 0.98
C TYR A 126 -4.17 2.14 2.15
N SER A 127 -4.87 2.09 3.28
CA SER A 127 -4.41 1.40 4.47
C SER A 127 -4.64 -0.11 4.34
N TYR A 128 -3.67 -0.76 3.81
CA TYR A 128 -3.46 -2.18 3.85
C TYR A 128 -3.25 -2.72 5.29
N GLN A 129 -3.03 -1.84 6.26
CA GLN A 129 -2.53 -2.18 7.60
C GLN A 129 -3.54 -2.90 8.51
N ASN A 130 -4.83 -2.89 8.18
CA ASN A 130 -5.86 -3.59 8.95
C ASN A 130 -6.64 -4.60 8.10
N GLN A 131 -6.20 -4.89 6.88
CA GLN A 131 -6.94 -5.76 5.98
C GLN A 131 -6.58 -7.22 6.22
N HIS A 132 -7.61 -8.06 6.25
CA HIS A 132 -7.50 -9.49 6.15
C HIS A 132 -7.90 -9.88 4.74
N MET A 133 -6.97 -10.36 3.93
CA MET A 133 -7.27 -10.68 2.54
C MET A 133 -6.41 -11.80 1.96
N LEU A 134 -6.98 -12.43 0.95
CA LEU A 134 -6.26 -13.30 0.02
C LEU A 134 -6.13 -12.60 -1.32
N ILE A 135 -4.91 -12.53 -1.84
CA ILE A 135 -4.62 -12.01 -3.17
C ILE A 135 -4.42 -13.21 -4.08
N ILE A 136 -5.28 -13.34 -5.10
CA ILE A 136 -5.22 -14.43 -6.08
C ILE A 136 -4.69 -13.87 -7.39
N ASP A 137 -3.71 -14.56 -7.95
CA ASP A 137 -3.11 -14.19 -9.21
C ASP A 137 -2.65 -15.45 -9.99
N LYS A 138 -2.03 -15.25 -11.16
CA LYS A 138 -1.53 -16.33 -12.00
C LYS A 138 -0.57 -17.25 -11.23
N GLY A 139 -0.70 -18.55 -11.45
CA GLY A 139 0.21 -19.55 -10.93
C GLY A 139 1.45 -19.75 -11.83
N ARG A 140 2.14 -20.86 -11.66
CA ARG A 140 3.35 -21.22 -12.43
C ARG A 140 3.00 -21.68 -13.87
N ASN A 141 1.77 -22.16 -14.06
CA ASN A 141 1.21 -22.58 -15.34
C ASN A 141 -0.26 -22.09 -15.44
N PRO A 142 -0.91 -22.20 -16.62
CA PRO A 142 -2.27 -21.71 -16.83
C PRO A 142 -3.34 -22.35 -15.93
N GLN A 143 -3.15 -23.61 -15.53
CA GLN A 143 -4.08 -24.35 -14.68
C GLN A 143 -3.86 -24.08 -13.18
N GLU A 144 -2.92 -23.26 -12.82
CA GLU A 144 -2.60 -22.96 -11.43
C GLU A 144 -2.86 -21.50 -11.10
N ARG A 145 -3.20 -21.24 -9.83
CA ARG A 145 -3.27 -19.90 -9.24
C ARG A 145 -2.33 -19.82 -8.06
N SER A 146 -1.74 -18.65 -7.88
CA SER A 146 -1.05 -18.28 -6.66
C SER A 146 -2.02 -17.59 -5.71
N VAL A 147 -1.82 -17.78 -4.43
CA VAL A 147 -2.55 -17.10 -3.36
C VAL A 147 -1.57 -16.54 -2.34
N VAL A 148 -1.74 -15.27 -1.99
CA VAL A 148 -0.96 -14.58 -0.95
C VAL A 148 -1.88 -14.24 0.19
N LEU A 149 -1.49 -14.58 1.42
CA LEU A 149 -2.27 -14.28 2.62
C LEU A 149 -1.71 -13.04 3.33
N ILE A 150 -2.63 -12.16 3.67
CA ILE A 150 -2.42 -10.99 4.51
C ILE A 150 -3.41 -11.04 5.66
N GLU A 151 -2.91 -10.98 6.89
CA GLU A 151 -3.73 -10.91 8.11
C GLU A 151 -3.31 -9.72 8.95
N LYS A 152 -4.28 -8.87 9.31
CA LYS A 152 -4.05 -7.62 10.08
C LYS A 152 -2.93 -6.78 9.47
N GLY A 153 -2.91 -6.69 8.13
CA GLY A 153 -1.87 -6.00 7.40
C GLY A 153 -0.48 -6.67 7.41
N ILE A 154 -0.38 -7.88 7.94
CA ILE A 154 0.88 -8.64 8.00
C ILE A 154 0.89 -9.69 6.90
N TYR A 155 1.92 -9.67 6.08
CA TYR A 155 2.18 -10.73 5.10
C TYR A 155 2.49 -12.04 5.84
N ARG A 156 1.72 -13.10 5.53
CA ARG A 156 1.87 -14.42 6.15
C ARG A 156 2.59 -15.42 5.27
N GLY A 157 2.52 -15.24 3.96
CA GLY A 157 3.13 -16.16 3.01
C GLY A 157 2.30 -16.32 1.75
N PHE A 158 2.66 -17.29 0.94
CA PHE A 158 1.94 -17.62 -0.28
C PHE A 158 1.86 -19.13 -0.50
N GLY A 159 0.93 -19.53 -1.36
CA GLY A 159 0.75 -20.91 -1.82
C GLY A 159 0.29 -20.96 -3.27
N TYR A 160 0.08 -22.17 -3.75
CA TYR A 160 -0.46 -22.44 -5.08
C TYR A 160 -1.57 -23.47 -5.02
N TYR A 161 -2.56 -23.34 -5.89
CA TYR A 161 -3.62 -24.32 -6.06
C TYR A 161 -3.98 -24.50 -7.55
N THR A 162 -4.45 -25.69 -7.90
CA THR A 162 -4.88 -26.01 -9.28
C THR A 162 -6.34 -25.66 -9.47
N LEU A 163 -6.69 -25.21 -10.69
CA LEU A 163 -8.06 -24.81 -11.05
C LEU A 163 -9.03 -26.00 -11.14
N ASN A 164 -8.52 -27.23 -11.22
CA ASN A 164 -9.34 -28.44 -11.31
C ASN A 164 -10.20 -28.68 -10.06
N HIS A 165 -9.80 -28.11 -8.93
CA HIS A 165 -10.59 -28.07 -7.73
C HIS A 165 -11.09 -26.63 -7.59
N GLN A 166 -12.37 -26.37 -7.79
CA GLN A 166 -12.98 -25.05 -7.60
C GLN A 166 -12.89 -24.65 -6.11
N ILE A 167 -11.66 -24.41 -5.65
CA ILE A 167 -11.39 -24.00 -4.28
C ILE A 167 -11.77 -22.54 -4.16
N THR A 168 -13.00 -22.29 -3.73
CA THR A 168 -13.51 -20.94 -3.41
C THR A 168 -13.52 -20.67 -1.91
N ASN A 169 -13.40 -21.72 -1.08
CA ASN A 169 -13.44 -21.60 0.34
C ASN A 169 -12.14 -20.94 0.88
N PRO A 170 -12.25 -19.77 1.55
CA PRO A 170 -11.10 -19.06 2.09
C PRO A 170 -10.27 -19.88 3.09
N GLU A 171 -10.88 -20.75 3.89
CA GLU A 171 -10.16 -21.57 4.87
C GLU A 171 -9.25 -22.60 4.19
N ILE A 172 -9.71 -23.20 3.10
CA ILE A 172 -8.89 -24.11 2.31
C ILE A 172 -7.72 -23.32 1.66
N LEU A 173 -7.99 -22.11 1.15
CA LEU A 173 -6.95 -21.26 0.59
C LEU A 173 -5.91 -20.83 1.64
N LYS A 174 -6.33 -20.62 2.89
CA LYS A 174 -5.39 -20.36 4.01
C LYS A 174 -4.53 -21.58 4.33
N SER A 175 -5.09 -22.78 4.30
CA SER A 175 -4.36 -24.00 4.69
C SER A 175 -3.20 -24.36 3.75
N ILE A 176 -3.23 -23.90 2.51
CA ILE A 176 -2.16 -24.15 1.52
C ILE A 176 -1.04 -23.09 1.56
N ILE A 177 -1.17 -22.06 2.41
CA ILE A 177 -0.16 -21.02 2.54
C ILE A 177 1.11 -21.57 3.20
N ARG A 178 2.22 -21.42 2.53
CA ARG A 178 3.54 -21.66 3.13
C ARG A 178 3.95 -20.41 3.89
N PRO A 179 4.18 -20.50 5.21
CA PRO A 179 4.57 -19.35 6.00
C PRO A 179 5.88 -18.72 5.50
N MET A 180 5.90 -17.40 5.45
CA MET A 180 7.04 -16.60 5.03
C MET A 180 7.25 -15.45 6.01
N ARG A 181 8.49 -14.95 6.10
CA ARG A 181 8.82 -13.84 7.00
C ARG A 181 8.22 -12.53 6.50
N ASN A 182 7.43 -11.89 7.35
CA ASN A 182 7.01 -10.52 7.08
C ASN A 182 8.19 -9.58 7.31
N ASN A 183 8.47 -8.75 6.32
CA ASN A 183 9.49 -7.70 6.41
C ASN A 183 9.06 -6.49 5.58
N ARG A 184 9.76 -5.36 5.76
CA ARG A 184 9.40 -4.10 5.07
C ARG A 184 9.49 -4.18 3.56
N ASP A 185 10.39 -4.99 3.01
CA ASP A 185 10.52 -5.13 1.56
C ASP A 185 9.35 -5.95 0.99
N ALA A 186 8.93 -7.02 1.67
CA ALA A 186 7.74 -7.77 1.30
C ALA A 186 6.49 -6.87 1.34
N GLN A 187 6.34 -6.05 2.38
CA GLN A 187 5.26 -5.07 2.46
C GLN A 187 5.30 -4.03 1.32
N HIS A 188 6.49 -3.52 0.99
CA HIS A 188 6.66 -2.59 -0.13
C HIS A 188 6.30 -3.25 -1.47
N ILE A 189 6.77 -4.47 -1.71
CA ILE A 189 6.46 -5.26 -2.92
C ILE A 189 4.94 -5.41 -3.06
N LEU A 190 4.27 -5.86 -2.01
CA LEU A 190 2.82 -6.04 -2.00
C LEU A 190 2.07 -4.74 -2.27
N GLN A 191 2.39 -3.67 -1.54
CA GLN A 191 1.78 -2.36 -1.75
C GLN A 191 2.01 -1.83 -3.16
N SER A 192 3.24 -1.96 -3.67
CA SER A 192 3.58 -1.52 -5.03
C SER A 192 2.81 -2.30 -6.09
N TYR A 193 2.67 -3.60 -5.89
CA TYR A 193 1.94 -4.47 -6.81
C TYR A 193 0.44 -4.17 -6.80
N LEU A 194 -0.18 -4.04 -5.63
CA LEU A 194 -1.60 -3.71 -5.50
C LEU A 194 -1.94 -2.33 -6.06
N ARG A 195 -1.04 -1.35 -5.97
CA ARG A 195 -1.23 -0.04 -6.62
C ARG A 195 -1.35 -0.14 -8.15
N LYS A 196 -0.67 -1.09 -8.76
CA LYS A 196 -0.74 -1.32 -10.21
C LYS A 196 -2.01 -2.06 -10.65
N ARG A 197 -2.81 -2.59 -9.71
CA ARG A 197 -4.04 -3.37 -9.95
C ARG A 197 -3.87 -4.51 -10.95
N LYS A 198 -2.79 -5.26 -10.85
CA LYS A 198 -2.46 -6.37 -11.78
C LYS A 198 -2.95 -7.75 -11.32
N VAL A 199 -3.62 -7.83 -10.16
CA VAL A 199 -4.08 -9.10 -9.59
C VAL A 199 -5.39 -9.56 -10.20
N ILE A 200 -5.59 -10.89 -10.27
CA ILE A 200 -6.83 -11.47 -10.82
C ILE A 200 -8.01 -11.23 -9.87
N LYS A 201 -7.81 -11.46 -8.56
CA LYS A 201 -8.89 -11.32 -7.55
C LYS A 201 -8.32 -11.01 -6.17
N ILE A 202 -9.05 -10.21 -5.40
CA ILE A 202 -8.84 -10.02 -3.97
C ILE A 202 -10.07 -10.54 -3.25
N ILE A 203 -9.87 -11.40 -2.24
CA ILE A 203 -10.92 -11.88 -1.34
C ILE A 203 -10.67 -11.23 0.02
N ASN A 204 -11.58 -10.36 0.45
CA ASN A 204 -11.55 -9.79 1.79
C ASN A 204 -12.09 -10.81 2.78
N LEU A 205 -11.36 -11.02 3.87
CA LEU A 205 -11.70 -11.99 4.91
C LEU A 205 -12.46 -11.34 6.09
N ASP A 206 -12.52 -10.00 6.13
CA ASP A 206 -13.23 -9.24 7.18
C ASP A 206 -14.75 -9.16 6.94
N VAL A 207 -15.26 -9.66 5.83
CA VAL A 207 -16.71 -9.74 5.58
C VAL A 207 -17.21 -10.95 6.37
N ASN A 208 -17.73 -10.67 7.57
CA ASN A 208 -18.42 -11.66 8.39
C ASN A 208 -19.37 -12.50 7.55
N HIS A 209 -19.21 -13.81 7.60
CA HIS A 209 -20.30 -14.75 7.42
C HIS A 209 -21.30 -14.56 8.59
N GLN A 210 -22.03 -13.45 8.60
CA GLN A 210 -23.35 -13.36 9.23
C GLN A 210 -24.34 -13.47 8.09
N SER A 211 -24.63 -14.68 7.71
CA SER A 211 -25.86 -15.09 7.02
C SER A 211 -25.87 -16.61 6.99
N LEU A 212 -26.46 -17.19 8.02
CA LEU A 212 -27.47 -18.27 7.96
C LEU A 212 -27.94 -18.54 9.37
#